data_e49921bfbf60262cb5de8811dc651820
#
_entry.id   e49921bfbf60262cb5de8811dc651820
#
_cell.length_a   1.000
_cell.length_b   1.000
_cell.length_c   1.000
_cell.angle_alpha   90.00
_cell.angle_beta   90.00
_cell.angle_gamma   90.00
#
_symmetry.space_group_name_H-M   'P 1'
#
loop_
_entity.id
_entity.type
_entity.pdbx_description
1 polymer ?
#
loop_
_entity_poly.entity_id
_entity_poly.type
_entity_poly.pdbx_seq_one_letter_code
_entity_poly.pdbx_strand_id
1 'polypeptide(L)'
;MTQHNHLEHWLAQEREILAALDAGPGPGVATREQIAHLNGLQQMQAMLRGELPYAAIAKTLNFLIVEVDDGKAVFQGTPRPEHLNPVGTVHGGWFATLLDSALGCAVHTRMEPGRGYTTAELGINLVKAITPKVQRVRAEGRVIHSGRQLATAEVRLVGPDGTLYAHATTTCLVFDLPAQSKA
;
A
#
# COMPACT_ATOMS: atom_id res chain seq x y z
N MET A 1 6.65 10.97 22.37
CA MET A 1 5.19 11.05 22.10
C MET A 1 4.50 9.87 22.78
N THR A 2 3.38 10.07 23.47
CA THR A 2 2.62 8.99 24.11
C THR A 2 1.84 8.21 23.03
N GLN A 3 1.48 6.94 23.29
CA GLN A 3 0.69 6.07 22.39
C GLN A 3 -0.60 6.73 21.88
N HIS A 4 -1.28 7.48 22.76
CA HIS A 4 -2.51 8.22 22.43
C HIS A 4 -2.26 9.28 21.34
N ASN A 5 -1.11 9.94 21.37
CA ASN A 5 -0.73 10.98 20.41
C ASN A 5 -0.46 10.42 18.99
N HIS A 6 0.02 9.17 18.86
CA HIS A 6 0.26 8.54 17.56
C HIS A 6 -1.05 8.16 16.86
N LEU A 7 -2.00 7.57 17.57
CA LEU A 7 -3.30 7.22 16.99
C LEU A 7 -4.06 8.46 16.52
N GLU A 8 -4.09 9.51 17.32
CA GLU A 8 -4.74 10.78 16.96
C GLU A 8 -4.11 11.39 15.69
N HIS A 9 -2.80 11.37 15.59
CA HIS A 9 -2.08 11.81 14.39
C HIS A 9 -2.45 10.96 13.17
N TRP A 10 -2.49 9.63 13.30
CA TRP A 10 -2.89 8.73 12.22
C TRP A 10 -4.33 8.98 11.75
N LEU A 11 -5.24 9.21 12.69
CA LEU A 11 -6.64 9.52 12.37
C LEU A 11 -6.82 10.91 11.72
N ALA A 12 -6.00 11.88 12.09
CA ALA A 12 -6.01 13.19 11.44
C ALA A 12 -5.54 13.09 9.98
N GLN A 13 -4.40 12.44 9.75
CA GLN A 13 -3.88 12.19 8.40
C GLN A 13 -4.85 11.37 7.53
N GLU A 14 -5.48 10.33 8.11
CA GLU A 14 -6.50 9.55 7.41
C GLU A 14 -7.65 10.42 6.90
N ARG A 15 -8.17 11.33 7.73
CA ARG A 15 -9.26 12.24 7.33
C ARG A 15 -8.88 13.17 6.18
N GLU A 16 -7.67 13.71 6.20
CA GLU A 16 -7.16 14.58 5.13
C GLU A 16 -7.06 13.82 3.80
N ILE A 17 -6.49 12.62 3.85
CA ILE A 17 -6.32 11.78 2.65
C ILE A 17 -7.67 11.30 2.12
N LEU A 18 -8.58 10.84 2.99
CA LEU A 18 -9.92 10.44 2.56
C LEU A 18 -10.66 11.60 1.88
N ALA A 19 -10.56 12.82 2.40
CA ALA A 19 -11.16 13.99 1.77
C ALA A 19 -10.59 14.25 0.36
N ALA A 20 -9.28 14.06 0.15
CA ALA A 20 -8.66 14.18 -1.17
C ALA A 20 -9.10 13.05 -2.12
N LEU A 21 -9.15 11.80 -1.65
CA LEU A 21 -9.57 10.64 -2.45
C LEU A 21 -11.05 10.70 -2.82
N ASP A 22 -11.92 11.20 -1.92
CA ASP A 22 -13.36 11.35 -2.16
C ASP A 22 -13.67 12.50 -3.15
N ALA A 23 -12.82 13.52 -3.20
CA ALA A 23 -12.91 14.61 -4.20
C ALA A 23 -12.37 14.18 -5.58
N GLY A 24 -11.63 13.09 -5.67
CA GLY A 24 -10.97 12.61 -6.88
C GLY A 24 -11.81 11.58 -7.66
N PRO A 25 -11.17 10.86 -8.60
CA PRO A 25 -11.84 9.87 -9.47
C PRO A 25 -12.31 8.62 -8.71
N GLY A 26 -11.93 8.45 -7.46
CA GLY A 26 -12.29 7.29 -6.65
C GLY A 26 -11.50 6.02 -6.99
N PRO A 27 -12.03 4.82 -6.62
CA PRO A 27 -11.36 3.55 -6.91
C PRO A 27 -11.45 3.20 -8.40
N GLY A 28 -10.32 2.75 -8.97
CA GLY A 28 -10.27 2.41 -10.40
C GLY A 28 -8.85 2.15 -10.89
N VAL A 29 -8.68 2.28 -12.21
CA VAL A 29 -7.40 2.14 -12.90
C VAL A 29 -7.14 3.40 -13.71
N ALA A 30 -5.98 4.01 -13.52
CA ALA A 30 -5.55 5.16 -14.32
C ALA A 30 -5.38 4.77 -15.79
N THR A 31 -5.77 5.63 -16.71
CA THR A 31 -5.53 5.40 -18.13
C THR A 31 -4.04 5.59 -18.46
N ARG A 32 -3.58 4.95 -19.53
CA ARG A 32 -2.19 5.12 -19.97
C ARG A 32 -1.82 6.58 -20.25
N GLU A 33 -2.75 7.36 -20.82
CA GLU A 33 -2.54 8.78 -21.11
C GLU A 33 -2.29 9.59 -19.83
N GLN A 34 -2.99 9.27 -18.75
CA GLN A 34 -2.81 9.93 -17.45
C GLN A 34 -1.42 9.68 -16.85
N ILE A 35 -0.83 8.50 -17.09
CA ILE A 35 0.38 8.08 -16.39
C ILE A 35 1.63 7.95 -17.26
N ALA A 36 1.52 7.99 -18.59
CA ALA A 36 2.63 7.69 -19.50
C ALA A 36 3.86 8.62 -19.35
N HIS A 37 3.64 9.84 -18.88
CA HIS A 37 4.68 10.84 -18.66
C HIS A 37 5.18 10.90 -17.21
N LEU A 38 4.60 10.13 -16.31
CA LEU A 38 4.91 10.10 -14.89
C LEU A 38 5.81 8.91 -14.57
N ASN A 39 6.83 9.12 -13.74
CA ASN A 39 7.51 8.00 -13.08
C ASN A 39 6.63 7.44 -11.94
N GLY A 40 7.03 6.28 -11.39
CA GLY A 40 6.25 5.61 -10.36
C GLY A 40 6.02 6.45 -9.10
N LEU A 41 7.02 7.21 -8.64
CA LEU A 41 6.87 8.11 -7.49
C LEU A 41 5.81 9.19 -7.75
N GLN A 42 5.86 9.82 -8.93
CA GLN A 42 4.88 10.84 -9.32
C GLN A 42 3.46 10.27 -9.41
N GLN A 43 3.31 9.04 -9.93
CA GLN A 43 2.02 8.35 -9.98
C GLN A 43 1.47 8.09 -8.57
N MET A 44 2.31 7.57 -7.66
CA MET A 44 1.89 7.32 -6.27
C MET A 44 1.55 8.59 -5.51
N GLN A 45 2.31 9.67 -5.73
CA GLN A 45 2.02 10.98 -5.14
C GLN A 45 0.73 11.58 -5.70
N ALA A 46 0.47 11.45 -7.00
CA ALA A 46 -0.78 11.89 -7.63
C ALA A 46 -2.00 11.11 -7.09
N MET A 47 -1.85 9.80 -6.88
CA MET A 47 -2.87 8.97 -6.21
C MET A 47 -3.14 9.46 -4.79
N LEU A 48 -2.09 9.74 -4.00
CA LEU A 48 -2.22 10.22 -2.63
C LEU A 48 -2.96 11.57 -2.55
N ARG A 49 -2.79 12.43 -3.56
CA ARG A 49 -3.51 13.72 -3.67
C ARG A 49 -4.91 13.60 -4.27
N GLY A 50 -5.39 12.40 -4.62
CA GLY A 50 -6.67 12.19 -5.26
C GLY A 50 -6.74 12.64 -6.73
N GLU A 51 -5.62 12.84 -7.40
CA GLU A 51 -5.53 13.20 -8.82
C GLU A 51 -5.64 11.98 -9.74
N LEU A 52 -5.23 10.80 -9.26
CA LEU A 52 -5.36 9.52 -9.93
C LEU A 52 -6.24 8.56 -9.12
N PRO A 53 -6.92 7.60 -9.78
CA PRO A 53 -7.69 6.59 -9.09
C PRO A 53 -6.78 5.69 -8.24
N TYR A 54 -7.33 5.20 -7.12
CA TYR A 54 -6.66 4.21 -6.26
C TYR A 54 -7.22 2.80 -6.47
N ALA A 55 -6.45 1.78 -6.07
CA ALA A 55 -6.82 0.39 -6.30
C ALA A 55 -8.16 0.03 -5.60
N ALA A 56 -9.10 -0.53 -6.35
CA ALA A 56 -10.46 -0.86 -5.87
C ALA A 56 -10.43 -1.85 -4.69
N ILE A 57 -9.45 -2.76 -4.63
CA ILE A 57 -9.27 -3.71 -3.52
C ILE A 57 -9.03 -2.99 -2.18
N ALA A 58 -8.40 -1.82 -2.19
CA ALA A 58 -8.17 -1.02 -0.99
C ALA A 58 -9.49 -0.57 -0.35
N LYS A 59 -10.48 -0.18 -1.16
CA LYS A 59 -11.83 0.13 -0.69
C LYS A 59 -12.52 -1.12 -0.13
N THR A 60 -12.43 -2.25 -0.82
CA THR A 60 -13.06 -3.52 -0.41
C THR A 60 -12.53 -3.99 0.95
N LEU A 61 -11.24 -3.87 1.19
CA LEU A 61 -10.58 -4.35 2.40
C LEU A 61 -10.30 -3.25 3.43
N ASN A 62 -10.83 -2.05 3.20
CA ASN A 62 -10.79 -0.91 4.12
C ASN A 62 -9.38 -0.53 4.56
N PHE A 63 -8.53 -0.26 3.60
CA PHE A 63 -7.22 0.33 3.80
C PHE A 63 -6.93 1.42 2.75
N LEU A 64 -6.02 2.32 3.03
CA LEU A 64 -5.64 3.40 2.12
C LEU A 64 -4.15 3.71 2.24
N ILE A 65 -3.60 4.29 1.18
CA ILE A 65 -2.25 4.83 1.18
C ILE A 65 -2.24 6.12 2.02
N VAL A 66 -1.22 6.27 2.89
CA VAL A 66 -1.12 7.45 3.78
C VAL A 66 0.20 8.19 3.68
N GLU A 67 1.22 7.55 3.11
CA GLU A 67 2.53 8.19 2.90
C GLU A 67 3.23 7.57 1.70
N VAL A 68 3.90 8.38 0.90
CA VAL A 68 4.71 7.96 -0.25
C VAL A 68 5.99 8.79 -0.30
N ASP A 69 7.11 8.10 -0.46
CA ASP A 69 8.41 8.69 -0.73
C ASP A 69 9.21 7.76 -1.64
N ASP A 70 10.39 8.18 -2.07
CA ASP A 70 11.26 7.39 -2.91
C ASP A 70 11.67 6.06 -2.22
N GLY A 71 11.26 4.93 -2.79
CA GLY A 71 11.44 3.59 -2.22
C GLY A 71 10.59 3.30 -0.98
N LYS A 72 9.56 4.09 -0.70
CA LYS A 72 8.71 3.94 0.48
C LYS A 72 7.23 4.11 0.15
N ALA A 73 6.39 3.25 0.72
CA ALA A 73 4.95 3.44 0.76
C ALA A 73 4.37 2.96 2.09
N VAL A 74 3.48 3.75 2.67
CA VAL A 74 2.78 3.38 3.91
C VAL A 74 1.29 3.31 3.65
N PHE A 75 0.70 2.18 4.01
CA PHE A 75 -0.74 1.96 3.97
C PHE A 75 -1.29 1.85 5.37
N GLN A 76 -2.44 2.47 5.63
CA GLN A 76 -3.16 2.34 6.88
C GLN A 76 -4.39 1.48 6.68
N GLY A 77 -4.55 0.45 7.51
CA GLY A 77 -5.67 -0.46 7.49
C GLY A 77 -6.55 -0.31 8.73
N THR A 78 -7.86 -0.43 8.51
CA THR A 78 -8.88 -0.45 9.55
C THR A 78 -9.57 -1.81 9.55
N PRO A 79 -9.24 -2.71 10.49
CA PRO A 79 -9.92 -3.99 10.61
C PRO A 79 -11.42 -3.81 10.86
N ARG A 80 -12.23 -4.67 10.24
CA ARG A 80 -13.69 -4.68 10.37
C ARG A 80 -14.20 -6.11 10.64
N PRO A 81 -15.45 -6.28 11.11
CA PRO A 81 -16.03 -7.60 11.35
C PRO A 81 -16.02 -8.51 10.11
N GLU A 82 -16.23 -7.97 8.91
CA GLU A 82 -16.19 -8.71 7.63
C GLU A 82 -14.81 -9.23 7.24
N HIS A 83 -13.75 -8.77 7.92
CA HIS A 83 -12.37 -9.25 7.72
C HIS A 83 -11.97 -10.39 8.66
N LEU A 84 -12.89 -10.85 9.52
CA LEU A 84 -12.56 -11.87 10.53
C LEU A 84 -12.58 -13.28 9.93
N ASN A 85 -11.72 -14.10 10.48
CA ASN A 85 -11.78 -15.54 10.30
C ASN A 85 -12.80 -16.20 11.27
N PRO A 86 -13.12 -17.50 11.14
CA PRO A 86 -14.08 -18.17 12.01
C PRO A 86 -13.72 -18.18 13.50
N VAL A 87 -12.47 -17.93 13.87
CA VAL A 87 -12.03 -17.89 15.29
C VAL A 87 -12.03 -16.47 15.87
N GLY A 88 -12.53 -15.48 15.13
CA GLY A 88 -12.76 -14.12 15.63
C GLY A 88 -11.54 -13.18 15.60
N THR A 89 -10.50 -13.54 14.86
CA THR A 89 -9.36 -12.67 14.57
C THR A 89 -9.34 -12.25 13.10
N VAL A 90 -8.62 -11.20 12.77
CA VAL A 90 -8.48 -10.76 11.37
C VAL A 90 -7.83 -11.88 10.53
N HIS A 91 -8.44 -12.18 9.38
CA HIS A 91 -7.99 -13.23 8.48
C HIS A 91 -6.61 -12.92 7.89
N GLY A 92 -5.73 -13.94 7.79
CA GLY A 92 -4.38 -13.78 7.23
C GLY A 92 -4.35 -13.21 5.81
N GLY A 93 -5.38 -13.46 4.99
CA GLY A 93 -5.52 -12.89 3.65
C GLY A 93 -5.67 -11.35 3.66
N TRP A 94 -6.31 -10.78 4.68
CA TRP A 94 -6.37 -9.32 4.85
C TRP A 94 -4.98 -8.74 5.11
N PHE A 95 -4.18 -9.39 5.98
CA PHE A 95 -2.78 -9.01 6.19
C PHE A 95 -2.00 -9.09 4.87
N ALA A 96 -2.14 -10.20 4.16
CA ALA A 96 -1.41 -10.43 2.92
C ALA A 96 -1.65 -9.31 1.89
N THR A 97 -2.92 -8.93 1.68
CA THR A 97 -3.26 -7.89 0.71
C THR A 97 -2.74 -6.51 1.13
N LEU A 98 -2.84 -6.17 2.42
CA LEU A 98 -2.34 -4.89 2.93
C LEU A 98 -0.81 -4.80 2.83
N LEU A 99 -0.11 -5.89 3.17
CA LEU A 99 1.35 -5.99 3.09
C LEU A 99 1.84 -5.96 1.64
N ASP A 100 1.21 -6.72 0.74
CA ASP A 100 1.53 -6.72 -0.70
C ASP A 100 1.34 -5.33 -1.32
N SER A 101 0.27 -4.62 -0.94
CA SER A 101 0.01 -3.25 -1.40
C SER A 101 1.13 -2.29 -0.99
N ALA A 102 1.60 -2.36 0.26
CA ALA A 102 2.69 -1.50 0.74
C ALA A 102 4.04 -1.86 0.07
N LEU A 103 4.32 -3.15 -0.09
CA LEU A 103 5.54 -3.65 -0.76
C LEU A 103 5.57 -3.26 -2.22
N GLY A 104 4.51 -3.59 -2.96
CA GLY A 104 4.40 -3.31 -4.39
C GLY A 104 4.42 -1.81 -4.68
N CYS A 105 3.70 -0.99 -3.90
CA CYS A 105 3.72 0.46 -4.08
C CYS A 105 5.08 1.08 -3.73
N ALA A 106 5.81 0.55 -2.74
CA ALA A 106 7.19 0.97 -2.49
C ALA A 106 8.08 0.68 -3.70
N VAL A 107 7.99 -0.52 -4.30
CA VAL A 107 8.69 -0.87 -5.55
C VAL A 107 8.25 0.04 -6.70
N HIS A 108 6.93 0.33 -6.81
CA HIS A 108 6.40 1.20 -7.86
C HIS A 108 7.05 2.58 -7.87
N THR A 109 7.33 3.15 -6.70
CA THR A 109 7.98 4.48 -6.61
C THR A 109 9.33 4.55 -7.34
N ARG A 110 9.98 3.41 -7.58
CA ARG A 110 11.27 3.28 -8.29
C ARG A 110 11.13 2.99 -9.77
N MET A 111 9.91 2.91 -10.29
CA MET A 111 9.68 2.61 -11.71
C MET A 111 9.84 3.88 -12.54
N GLU A 112 10.70 3.81 -13.57
CA GLU A 112 10.81 4.83 -14.60
C GLU A 112 9.56 4.81 -15.51
N PRO A 113 9.25 5.89 -16.24
CA PRO A 113 8.19 5.89 -17.22
C PRO A 113 8.34 4.74 -18.23
N GLY A 114 7.25 4.04 -18.49
CA GLY A 114 7.27 2.86 -19.38
C GLY A 114 7.74 1.55 -18.72
N ARG A 115 8.06 1.57 -17.44
CA ARG A 115 8.40 0.37 -16.68
C ARG A 115 7.22 -0.08 -15.83
N GLY A 116 7.11 -1.40 -15.65
CA GLY A 116 6.14 -2.04 -14.77
C GLY A 116 6.79 -3.12 -13.93
N TYR A 117 6.05 -3.60 -12.95
CA TYR A 117 6.47 -4.72 -12.11
C TYR A 117 5.29 -5.64 -11.81
N THR A 118 5.59 -6.85 -11.36
CA THR A 118 4.61 -7.77 -10.79
C THR A 118 5.23 -8.52 -9.62
N THR A 119 4.46 -8.74 -8.56
CA THR A 119 4.85 -9.59 -7.44
C THR A 119 5.05 -11.03 -7.94
N ALA A 120 6.25 -11.57 -7.77
CA ALA A 120 6.59 -12.95 -8.10
C ALA A 120 6.64 -13.85 -6.86
N GLU A 121 6.96 -13.27 -5.71
CA GLU A 121 7.03 -13.98 -4.43
C GLU A 121 6.60 -13.01 -3.31
N LEU A 122 5.88 -13.53 -2.32
CA LEU A 122 5.44 -12.82 -1.12
C LEU A 122 5.56 -13.75 0.10
N GLY A 123 6.59 -13.52 0.91
CA GLY A 123 6.83 -14.25 2.15
C GLY A 123 6.30 -13.48 3.36
N ILE A 124 5.34 -14.04 4.12
CA ILE A 124 4.67 -13.36 5.24
C ILE A 124 4.86 -14.13 6.54
N ASN A 125 5.18 -13.40 7.61
CA ASN A 125 5.20 -13.88 8.98
C ASN A 125 4.17 -13.12 9.81
N LEU A 126 3.11 -13.81 10.26
CA LEU A 126 2.10 -13.29 11.17
C LEU A 126 2.59 -13.47 12.60
N VAL A 127 2.93 -12.37 13.27
CA VAL A 127 3.56 -12.39 14.60
C VAL A 127 2.53 -12.30 15.72
N LYS A 128 1.48 -11.50 15.53
CA LYS A 128 0.44 -11.27 16.54
C LYS A 128 -0.92 -11.13 15.89
N ALA A 129 -1.93 -11.75 16.49
CA ALA A 129 -3.30 -11.62 16.01
C ALA A 129 -3.82 -10.17 16.16
N ILE A 130 -4.52 -9.70 15.13
CA ILE A 130 -5.32 -8.49 15.21
C ILE A 130 -6.74 -8.88 15.62
N THR A 131 -7.26 -8.23 16.65
CA THR A 131 -8.63 -8.39 17.13
C THR A 131 -9.46 -7.15 16.79
N PRO A 132 -10.80 -7.20 16.89
CA PRO A 132 -11.67 -6.03 16.66
C PRO A 132 -11.38 -4.81 17.58
N LYS A 133 -10.56 -4.98 18.62
CA LYS A 133 -10.12 -3.89 19.49
C LYS A 133 -9.03 -3.01 18.89
N VAL A 134 -8.32 -3.51 17.86
CA VAL A 134 -7.27 -2.77 17.18
C VAL A 134 -7.92 -1.82 16.18
N GLN A 135 -7.82 -0.53 16.43
CA GLN A 135 -8.50 0.48 15.60
C GLN A 135 -7.80 0.72 14.26
N ARG A 136 -6.47 0.81 14.28
CA ARG A 136 -5.65 1.10 13.10
C ARG A 136 -4.34 0.32 13.13
N VAL A 137 -3.87 -0.05 11.97
CA VAL A 137 -2.51 -0.58 11.76
C VAL A 137 -1.89 0.08 10.54
N ARG A 138 -0.56 0.18 10.49
CA ARG A 138 0.19 0.67 9.33
C ARG A 138 1.13 -0.40 8.80
N ALA A 139 1.08 -0.60 7.50
CA ALA A 139 2.05 -1.38 6.73
C ALA A 139 3.08 -0.41 6.14
N GLU A 140 4.31 -0.46 6.65
CA GLU A 140 5.41 0.42 6.26
C GLU A 140 6.35 -0.34 5.33
N GLY A 141 6.13 -0.20 4.02
CA GLY A 141 6.93 -0.84 2.96
C GLY A 141 8.14 -0.02 2.58
N ARG A 142 9.28 -0.69 2.37
CA ARG A 142 10.55 -0.10 1.93
C ARG A 142 11.25 -0.98 0.92
N VAL A 143 11.78 -0.38 -0.13
CA VAL A 143 12.62 -1.06 -1.11
C VAL A 143 13.96 -1.42 -0.49
N ILE A 144 14.37 -2.68 -0.64
CA ILE A 144 15.71 -3.17 -0.30
C ILE A 144 16.62 -3.03 -1.51
N HIS A 145 16.13 -3.48 -2.69
CA HIS A 145 16.87 -3.44 -3.95
C HIS A 145 15.92 -3.11 -5.11
N SER A 146 16.40 -2.30 -6.05
CA SER A 146 15.68 -2.02 -7.30
C SER A 146 16.66 -2.11 -8.46
N GLY A 147 16.49 -3.14 -9.29
CA GLY A 147 17.30 -3.42 -10.47
C GLY A 147 16.48 -3.44 -11.76
N ARG A 148 17.14 -3.72 -12.87
CA ARG A 148 16.52 -3.71 -14.20
C ARG A 148 15.46 -4.81 -14.39
N GLN A 149 15.64 -5.98 -13.77
CA GLN A 149 14.77 -7.15 -13.95
C GLN A 149 14.13 -7.62 -12.65
N LEU A 150 14.64 -7.18 -11.51
CA LEU A 150 14.21 -7.62 -10.20
C LEU A 150 14.27 -6.47 -9.21
N ALA A 151 13.25 -6.39 -8.35
CA ALA A 151 13.24 -5.53 -7.18
C ALA A 151 12.81 -6.35 -5.95
N THR A 152 13.34 -5.99 -4.78
CA THR A 152 12.94 -6.59 -3.50
C THR A 152 12.58 -5.50 -2.51
N ALA A 153 11.61 -5.79 -1.65
CA ALA A 153 11.17 -4.88 -0.60
C ALA A 153 10.85 -5.66 0.68
N GLU A 154 10.83 -4.94 1.79
CA GLU A 154 10.39 -5.41 3.11
C GLU A 154 9.27 -4.54 3.65
N VAL A 155 8.46 -5.07 4.55
CA VAL A 155 7.35 -4.35 5.19
C VAL A 155 7.17 -4.80 6.63
N ARG A 156 6.78 -3.86 7.49
CA ARG A 156 6.35 -4.12 8.86
C ARG A 156 4.92 -3.64 9.03
N LEU A 157 4.07 -4.47 9.66
CA LEU A 157 2.71 -4.09 10.06
C LEU A 157 2.72 -3.77 11.54
N VAL A 158 2.50 -2.52 11.87
CA VAL A 158 2.61 -2.02 13.24
C VAL A 158 1.32 -1.34 13.70
N GLY A 159 1.06 -1.40 15.00
CA GLY A 159 0.03 -0.59 15.68
C GLY A 159 0.56 0.78 16.08
N PRO A 160 -0.33 1.70 16.52
CA PRO A 160 0.07 3.04 16.96
C PRO A 160 0.91 3.02 18.24
N ASP A 161 0.93 1.91 18.94
CA ASP A 161 1.76 1.66 20.14
C ASP A 161 3.11 1.01 19.80
N GLY A 162 3.43 0.84 18.52
CA GLY A 162 4.63 0.16 18.03
C GLY A 162 4.54 -1.37 18.08
N THR A 163 3.40 -1.95 18.48
CA THR A 163 3.21 -3.42 18.44
C THR A 163 3.38 -3.94 17.03
N LEU A 164 4.29 -4.90 16.83
CA LEU A 164 4.46 -5.62 15.56
C LEU A 164 3.40 -6.70 15.43
N TYR A 165 2.60 -6.65 14.36
CA TYR A 165 1.58 -7.65 14.02
C TYR A 165 2.05 -8.62 12.95
N ALA A 166 2.79 -8.14 11.97
CA ALA A 166 3.34 -8.96 10.90
C ALA A 166 4.57 -8.29 10.28
N HIS A 167 5.36 -9.07 9.56
CA HIS A 167 6.35 -8.56 8.63
C HIS A 167 6.38 -9.44 7.38
N ALA A 168 6.84 -8.88 6.27
CA ALA A 168 6.92 -9.60 5.02
C ALA A 168 8.08 -9.10 4.16
N THR A 169 8.45 -9.92 3.18
CA THR A 169 9.34 -9.56 2.07
C THR A 169 8.70 -9.92 0.76
N THR A 170 9.09 -9.26 -0.31
CA THR A 170 8.67 -9.59 -1.67
C THR A 170 9.81 -9.56 -2.65
N THR A 171 9.67 -10.39 -3.69
CA THR A 171 10.45 -10.31 -4.92
C THR A 171 9.50 -9.92 -6.05
N CYS A 172 9.82 -8.84 -6.75
CA CYS A 172 9.06 -8.36 -7.90
C CYS A 172 9.89 -8.54 -9.17
N LEU A 173 9.26 -9.07 -10.22
CA LEU A 173 9.81 -8.99 -11.58
C LEU A 173 9.54 -7.60 -12.15
N VAL A 174 10.57 -6.99 -12.74
CA VAL A 174 10.50 -5.67 -13.38
C VAL A 174 10.66 -5.84 -14.88
N PHE A 175 9.79 -5.19 -15.67
CA PHE A 175 9.74 -5.35 -17.13
C PHE A 175 9.35 -4.05 -17.83
N ASP A 176 9.60 -3.99 -19.13
CA ASP A 176 9.14 -2.88 -19.95
C ASP A 176 7.66 -3.07 -20.30
N LEU A 177 6.86 -2.01 -20.10
CA LEU A 177 5.47 -2.02 -20.55
C LEU A 177 5.40 -2.01 -22.09
N PRO A 178 4.41 -2.69 -22.71
CA PRO A 178 4.27 -2.68 -24.16
C PRO A 178 4.21 -1.25 -24.71
N ALA A 179 4.93 -0.98 -25.80
CA ALA A 179 4.83 0.29 -26.49
C ALA A 179 3.38 0.56 -26.94
N GLN A 180 2.97 1.83 -26.93
CA GLN A 180 1.67 2.18 -27.50
C GLN A 180 1.68 1.80 -28.99
N SER A 181 0.81 0.88 -29.40
CA SER A 181 0.44 0.77 -30.80
C SER A 181 -0.24 2.09 -31.16
N LYS A 182 0.37 2.85 -32.08
CA LYS A 182 -0.33 3.98 -32.70
C LYS A 182 -1.60 3.42 -33.34
N ALA A 183 -2.77 3.78 -32.77
CA ALA A 183 -4.06 3.56 -33.41
C ALA A 183 -4.18 4.46 -34.64
#